data_56061a91ff114f046630d85521d7e609
#
_entry.id   56061a91ff114f046630d85521d7e609
#
_cell.length_a   1.000
_cell.length_b   1.000
_cell.length_c   1.000
_cell.angle_alpha   90.00
_cell.angle_beta   90.00
_cell.angle_gamma   90.00
#
_symmetry.space_group_name_H-M   'P 1'
#
loop_
_entity.id
_entity.type
_entity.pdbx_description
1 polymer ?
#
loop_
_entity_poly.entity_id
_entity_poly.type
_entity_poly.pdbx_seq_one_letter_code
_entity_poly.pdbx_strand_id
1 'polypeptide(L)'
;MSDKPVTSVDVARKAGVSQSAVSRYFTPGASVSAKMAERIRIAAGELGYRPNILARSLITGKSRIIGLVVHYFENQLYPDLVERLSIALQDEGYHVLLFMAQRTVGDVEDVVQRILDYRVDALVLVSVSLSSVLTERCVGLSIPVMLVNRDQPDSGLRSVTSDNHTGGRMAAQALLEGAPKRIALLRGFANASTDRDRVAGFEEALSQAGAQIALSAAGDYHYDTARAAALRLFDRPDPPDALFVPDDHMAFAALDVIRSACRLRVPEDVAVVGFDDVTAAAWPSFNLTTVRQDRGAMVTRAVAALMAALGQGEEGPRKVLLPVTLVRRATTHPPAQS
;
A
#
# COMPACT_ATOMS: atom_id res chain seq x y z
N MET A 1 0.37 37.37 30.80
CA MET A 1 1.16 37.24 29.55
C MET A 1 0.17 36.90 28.45
N SER A 2 0.16 37.67 27.37
CA SER A 2 -0.86 37.59 26.31
C SER A 2 -0.79 36.24 25.58
N ASP A 3 -1.90 35.48 25.61
CA ASP A 3 -2.08 34.15 25.03
C ASP A 3 -2.25 34.17 23.49
N LYS A 4 -1.79 35.28 22.83
CA LYS A 4 -1.87 35.37 21.36
C LYS A 4 -0.65 34.72 20.72
N PRO A 5 -0.85 33.80 19.76
CA PRO A 5 0.25 33.20 19.01
C PRO A 5 1.08 34.29 18.30
N VAL A 6 2.38 34.13 18.35
CA VAL A 6 3.33 35.02 17.69
C VAL A 6 3.11 34.96 16.17
N THR A 7 3.05 36.14 15.54
CA THR A 7 2.77 36.31 14.11
C THR A 7 4.02 36.71 13.31
N SER A 8 3.96 36.59 11.98
CA SER A 8 5.00 37.13 11.09
C SER A 8 5.21 38.65 11.22
N VAL A 9 4.16 39.35 11.65
CA VAL A 9 4.22 40.82 11.92
C VAL A 9 5.08 41.09 13.15
N ASP A 10 4.99 40.28 14.20
CA ASP A 10 5.79 40.43 15.40
C ASP A 10 7.27 40.16 15.13
N VAL A 11 7.57 39.15 14.32
CA VAL A 11 8.94 38.87 13.83
C VAL A 11 9.46 40.04 13.00
N ALA A 12 8.67 40.57 12.08
CA ALA A 12 9.04 41.70 11.23
C ALA A 12 9.39 42.93 12.07
N ARG A 13 8.55 43.24 13.06
CA ARG A 13 8.77 44.36 14.00
C ARG A 13 10.07 44.17 14.78
N LYS A 14 10.30 43.00 15.34
CA LYS A 14 11.49 42.67 16.14
C LYS A 14 12.77 42.66 15.29
N ALA A 15 12.70 42.09 14.08
CA ALA A 15 13.82 42.06 13.15
C ALA A 15 14.09 43.38 12.45
N GLY A 16 13.19 44.39 12.54
CA GLY A 16 13.27 45.67 11.84
C GLY A 16 13.25 45.49 10.31
N VAL A 17 12.36 44.65 9.80
CA VAL A 17 12.17 44.38 8.38
C VAL A 17 10.67 44.38 8.03
N SER A 18 10.33 44.32 6.75
CA SER A 18 8.93 44.22 6.34
C SER A 18 8.39 42.80 6.56
N GLN A 19 7.06 42.66 6.77
CA GLN A 19 6.40 41.35 6.85
C GLN A 19 6.64 40.52 5.59
N SER A 20 6.69 41.15 4.41
CA SER A 20 7.00 40.47 3.15
C SER A 20 8.43 39.91 3.09
N ALA A 21 9.39 40.54 3.79
CA ALA A 21 10.74 39.99 3.92
C ALA A 21 10.76 38.75 4.83
N VAL A 22 10.00 38.76 5.93
CA VAL A 22 9.83 37.58 6.80
C VAL A 22 9.16 36.42 6.02
N SER A 23 8.10 36.74 5.27
CA SER A 23 7.42 35.72 4.43
C SER A 23 8.39 35.13 3.40
N ARG A 24 9.18 35.94 2.70
CA ARG A 24 10.18 35.44 1.74
C ARG A 24 11.28 34.62 2.40
N TYR A 25 11.77 34.98 3.56
CA TYR A 25 12.78 34.24 4.29
C TYR A 25 12.33 32.78 4.56
N PHE A 26 11.07 32.60 4.95
CA PHE A 26 10.50 31.27 5.20
C PHE A 26 9.94 30.59 3.95
N THR A 27 10.06 31.17 2.75
CA THR A 27 9.61 30.58 1.49
C THR A 27 10.78 29.92 0.77
N PRO A 28 10.77 28.59 0.53
CA PRO A 28 11.81 27.93 -0.24
C PRO A 28 11.99 28.56 -1.63
N GLY A 29 13.24 28.74 -2.04
CA GLY A 29 13.58 29.35 -3.33
C GLY A 29 13.45 30.85 -3.41
N ALA A 30 12.87 31.55 -2.40
CA ALA A 30 12.87 33.01 -2.34
C ALA A 30 14.15 33.53 -1.70
N SER A 31 14.72 34.61 -2.27
CA SER A 31 15.96 35.22 -1.76
C SER A 31 15.68 36.41 -0.88
N VAL A 32 16.44 36.49 0.21
CA VAL A 32 16.62 37.70 1.04
C VAL A 32 18.12 37.90 1.23
N SER A 33 18.58 39.15 1.49
CA SER A 33 20.00 39.39 1.75
C SER A 33 20.45 38.62 3.00
N ALA A 34 21.72 38.16 3.04
CA ALA A 34 22.26 37.40 4.18
C ALA A 34 22.10 38.18 5.52
N LYS A 35 22.31 39.49 5.51
CA LYS A 35 22.11 40.36 6.70
C LYS A 35 20.64 40.34 7.18
N MET A 36 19.68 40.36 6.27
CA MET A 36 18.27 40.35 6.58
C MET A 36 17.82 38.93 7.05
N ALA A 37 18.32 37.88 6.42
CA ALA A 37 18.08 36.50 6.81
C ALA A 37 18.50 36.25 8.26
N GLU A 38 19.70 36.70 8.65
CA GLU A 38 20.20 36.52 10.01
C GLU A 38 19.35 37.27 11.05
N ARG A 39 18.95 38.50 10.76
CA ARG A 39 18.05 39.26 11.65
C ARG A 39 16.70 38.57 11.83
N ILE A 40 16.12 38.02 10.76
CA ILE A 40 14.85 37.30 10.82
C ILE A 40 15.03 36.00 11.62
N ARG A 41 16.12 35.27 11.40
CA ARG A 41 16.42 34.01 12.11
C ARG A 41 16.49 34.24 13.63
N ILE A 42 17.25 35.26 14.06
CA ILE A 42 17.39 35.58 15.48
C ILE A 42 16.03 35.98 16.08
N ALA A 43 15.33 36.93 15.44
CA ALA A 43 14.03 37.39 15.93
C ALA A 43 12.98 36.29 16.01
N ALA A 44 12.92 35.39 15.03
CA ALA A 44 12.02 34.26 15.03
C ALA A 44 12.37 33.27 16.15
N GLY A 45 13.65 32.97 16.36
CA GLY A 45 14.12 32.09 17.43
C GLY A 45 13.78 32.63 18.83
N GLU A 46 14.03 33.90 19.08
CA GLU A 46 13.75 34.57 20.37
C GLU A 46 12.25 34.70 20.68
N LEU A 47 11.40 34.79 19.64
CA LEU A 47 9.95 34.85 19.78
C LEU A 47 9.29 33.46 19.78
N GLY A 48 10.05 32.37 19.49
CA GLY A 48 9.49 31.04 19.30
C GLY A 48 8.55 30.96 18.07
N TYR A 49 8.75 31.85 17.08
CA TYR A 49 7.90 31.91 15.90
C TYR A 49 8.15 30.70 14.99
N ARG A 50 7.08 30.02 14.62
CA ARG A 50 7.06 29.03 13.54
C ARG A 50 6.07 29.47 12.46
N PRO A 51 6.47 29.48 11.17
CA PRO A 51 5.54 29.77 10.09
C PRO A 51 4.32 28.85 10.15
N ASN A 52 3.13 29.42 10.03
CA ASN A 52 1.92 28.63 9.93
C ASN A 52 1.81 28.08 8.50
N ILE A 53 2.01 26.78 8.34
CA ILE A 53 1.94 26.06 7.06
C ILE A 53 0.55 26.22 6.43
N LEU A 54 -0.51 26.18 7.23
CA LEU A 54 -1.90 26.34 6.77
C LEU A 54 -2.16 27.77 6.26
N ALA A 55 -1.64 28.79 6.94
CA ALA A 55 -1.76 30.17 6.47
C ALA A 55 -1.00 30.39 5.14
N ARG A 56 0.10 29.70 4.94
CA ARG A 56 0.88 29.73 3.70
C ARG A 56 0.14 29.03 2.55
N SER A 57 -0.55 27.95 2.79
CA SER A 57 -1.34 27.25 1.78
C SER A 57 -2.44 28.12 1.18
N LEU A 58 -3.01 29.03 1.98
CA LEU A 58 -4.00 30.00 1.50
C LEU A 58 -3.41 31.01 0.47
N ILE A 59 -2.10 31.29 0.56
CA ILE A 59 -1.42 32.25 -0.35
C ILE A 59 -0.90 31.50 -1.60
N THR A 60 -0.37 30.29 -1.42
CA THR A 60 0.29 29.54 -2.51
C THR A 60 -0.67 28.62 -3.26
N GLY A 61 -1.86 28.37 -2.74
CA GLY A 61 -2.79 27.36 -3.24
C GLY A 61 -2.31 25.91 -3.06
N LYS A 62 -1.15 25.69 -2.40
CA LYS A 62 -0.57 24.35 -2.17
C LYS A 62 -0.37 24.13 -0.68
N SER A 63 -0.93 23.02 -0.16
CA SER A 63 -0.80 22.67 1.25
C SER A 63 0.50 21.93 1.57
N ARG A 64 1.12 21.30 0.59
CA ARG A 64 2.21 20.35 0.74
C ARG A 64 1.83 19.16 1.63
N ILE A 65 0.56 18.78 1.62
CA ILE A 65 0.02 17.65 2.35
C ILE A 65 -0.50 16.64 1.33
N ILE A 66 -0.10 15.40 1.50
CA ILE A 66 -0.64 14.23 0.79
C ILE A 66 -1.51 13.43 1.76
N GLY A 67 -2.77 13.19 1.41
CA GLY A 67 -3.63 12.26 2.13
C GLY A 67 -3.27 10.81 1.75
N LEU A 68 -2.91 9.99 2.72
CA LEU A 68 -2.63 8.58 2.55
C LEU A 68 -3.71 7.76 3.24
N VAL A 69 -4.42 6.93 2.49
CA VAL A 69 -5.51 6.09 3.00
C VAL A 69 -5.09 4.63 2.94
N VAL A 70 -5.28 3.93 4.05
CA VAL A 70 -5.00 2.50 4.18
C VAL A 70 -6.09 1.81 5.00
N HIS A 71 -6.28 0.50 4.82
CA HIS A 71 -7.33 -0.23 5.53
C HIS A 71 -6.97 -0.56 6.98
N TYR A 72 -5.89 -1.32 7.19
CA TYR A 72 -5.49 -1.87 8.49
C TYR A 72 -4.00 -2.23 8.46
N PHE A 73 -3.39 -2.47 9.62
CA PHE A 73 -1.96 -2.73 9.74
C PHE A 73 -1.60 -4.15 10.20
N GLU A 74 -2.57 -5.05 10.32
CA GLU A 74 -2.28 -6.44 10.70
C GLU A 74 -1.47 -7.18 9.65
N ASN A 75 -1.77 -6.96 8.36
CA ASN A 75 -0.94 -7.47 7.27
C ASN A 75 0.32 -6.61 7.13
N GLN A 76 1.50 -7.23 7.30
CA GLN A 76 2.81 -6.56 7.28
C GLN A 76 3.15 -5.83 5.98
N LEU A 77 2.47 -6.14 4.88
CA LEU A 77 2.63 -5.42 3.61
C LEU A 77 2.30 -3.93 3.76
N TYR A 78 1.22 -3.60 4.48
CA TYR A 78 0.73 -2.23 4.56
C TYR A 78 1.61 -1.31 5.40
N PRO A 79 2.06 -1.68 6.62
CA PRO A 79 3.02 -0.87 7.36
C PRO A 79 4.29 -0.58 6.57
N ASP A 80 4.86 -1.57 5.87
CA ASP A 80 6.06 -1.39 5.05
C ASP A 80 5.83 -0.43 3.88
N LEU A 81 4.70 -0.54 3.16
CA LEU A 81 4.35 0.39 2.08
C LEU A 81 4.12 1.81 2.60
N VAL A 82 3.41 1.96 3.73
CA VAL A 82 3.13 3.27 4.34
C VAL A 82 4.42 3.95 4.80
N GLU A 83 5.33 3.22 5.44
CA GLU A 83 6.63 3.73 5.85
C GLU A 83 7.43 4.24 4.64
N ARG A 84 7.60 3.40 3.62
CA ARG A 84 8.36 3.75 2.41
C ARG A 84 7.74 4.91 1.63
N LEU A 85 6.42 4.93 1.46
CA LEU A 85 5.70 6.02 0.82
C LEU A 85 5.87 7.33 1.61
N SER A 86 5.77 7.26 2.95
CA SER A 86 5.91 8.44 3.80
C SER A 86 7.31 9.05 3.71
N ILE A 87 8.35 8.22 3.73
CA ILE A 87 9.74 8.67 3.58
C ILE A 87 9.93 9.30 2.19
N ALA A 88 9.55 8.61 1.12
CA ALA A 88 9.72 9.08 -0.24
C ALA A 88 8.95 10.39 -0.53
N LEU A 89 7.74 10.55 0.02
CA LEU A 89 6.97 11.78 -0.09
C LEU A 89 7.56 12.93 0.74
N GLN A 90 8.16 12.64 1.90
CA GLN A 90 8.88 13.64 2.71
C GLN A 90 10.14 14.15 1.99
N ASP A 91 10.86 13.28 1.28
CA ASP A 91 12.01 13.65 0.46
C ASP A 91 11.61 14.60 -0.68
N GLU A 92 10.39 14.49 -1.21
CA GLU A 92 9.79 15.45 -2.17
C GLU A 92 9.20 16.71 -1.50
N GLY A 93 9.38 16.86 -0.18
CA GLY A 93 8.94 18.02 0.60
C GLY A 93 7.44 18.06 0.90
N TYR A 94 6.78 16.90 0.94
CA TYR A 94 5.38 16.76 1.33
C TYR A 94 5.25 16.20 2.76
N HIS A 95 4.20 16.60 3.45
CA HIS A 95 3.77 15.97 4.69
C HIS A 95 2.70 14.92 4.39
N VAL A 96 2.75 13.80 5.09
CA VAL A 96 1.75 12.74 4.94
C VAL A 96 0.73 12.84 6.06
N LEU A 97 -0.55 12.89 5.69
CA LEU A 97 -1.67 12.79 6.60
C LEU A 97 -2.30 11.41 6.41
N LEU A 98 -2.11 10.53 7.41
CA LEU A 98 -2.57 9.15 7.37
C LEU A 98 -4.00 9.03 7.87
N PHE A 99 -4.82 8.32 7.09
CA PHE A 99 -6.20 7.96 7.43
C PHE A 99 -6.41 6.46 7.33
N MET A 100 -7.15 5.92 8.29
CA MET A 100 -7.55 4.53 8.31
C MET A 100 -9.00 4.39 7.84
N ALA A 101 -9.22 3.56 6.82
CA ALA A 101 -10.56 3.17 6.38
C ALA A 101 -10.87 1.80 6.99
N GLN A 102 -11.71 1.76 8.03
CA GLN A 102 -11.94 0.53 8.83
C GLN A 102 -12.72 -0.56 8.09
N ARG A 103 -13.43 -0.24 7.00
CA ARG A 103 -14.21 -1.18 6.20
C ARG A 103 -14.02 -0.95 4.70
N THR A 104 -14.25 -1.99 3.91
CA THR A 104 -13.97 -2.01 2.47
C THR A 104 -14.92 -1.17 1.62
N VAL A 105 -16.11 -0.85 2.11
CA VAL A 105 -17.14 -0.08 1.39
C VAL A 105 -17.88 0.81 2.38
N GLY A 106 -18.12 2.08 2.03
CA GLY A 106 -18.82 3.05 2.85
C GLY A 106 -17.92 3.94 3.71
N ASP A 107 -17.00 3.37 4.47
CA ASP A 107 -16.10 4.17 5.34
C ASP A 107 -15.04 4.94 4.54
N VAL A 108 -14.68 4.47 3.34
CA VAL A 108 -13.72 5.16 2.47
C VAL A 108 -14.26 6.52 2.03
N GLU A 109 -15.56 6.60 1.74
CA GLU A 109 -16.22 7.84 1.35
C GLU A 109 -16.13 8.91 2.44
N ASP A 110 -16.49 8.56 3.67
CA ASP A 110 -16.44 9.47 4.80
C ASP A 110 -15.01 9.88 5.16
N VAL A 111 -14.06 8.94 5.03
CA VAL A 111 -12.65 9.22 5.25
C VAL A 111 -12.11 10.19 4.20
N VAL A 112 -12.38 9.96 2.91
CA VAL A 112 -11.92 10.84 1.83
C VAL A 112 -12.59 12.22 1.95
N GLN A 113 -13.88 12.31 2.32
CA GLN A 113 -14.54 13.59 2.60
C GLN A 113 -13.78 14.38 3.66
N ARG A 114 -13.47 13.76 4.80
CA ARG A 114 -12.69 14.40 5.87
C ARG A 114 -11.30 14.81 5.41
N ILE A 115 -10.65 14.02 4.56
CA ILE A 115 -9.33 14.37 4.01
C ILE A 115 -9.41 15.63 3.15
N LEU A 116 -10.46 15.78 2.35
CA LEU A 116 -10.66 16.96 1.49
C LEU A 116 -10.77 18.25 2.30
N ASP A 117 -11.31 18.19 3.53
CA ASP A 117 -11.37 19.34 4.44
C ASP A 117 -9.98 19.86 4.85
N TYR A 118 -8.95 19.00 4.82
CA TYR A 118 -7.55 19.41 5.07
C TYR A 118 -6.86 20.01 3.85
N ARG A 119 -7.57 20.19 2.72
CA ARG A 119 -7.02 20.75 1.47
C ARG A 119 -5.74 20.05 1.03
N VAL A 120 -5.75 18.74 1.02
CA VAL A 120 -4.62 17.94 0.53
C VAL A 120 -4.34 18.22 -0.95
N ASP A 121 -3.08 18.21 -1.34
CA ASP A 121 -2.67 18.42 -2.74
C ASP A 121 -2.91 17.17 -3.61
N ALA A 122 -2.89 15.98 -3.01
CA ALA A 122 -3.20 14.72 -3.68
C ALA A 122 -3.59 13.63 -2.66
N LEU A 123 -4.11 12.50 -3.19
CA LEU A 123 -4.45 11.29 -2.42
C LEU A 123 -3.62 10.10 -2.90
N VAL A 124 -3.13 9.30 -1.94
CA VAL A 124 -2.55 7.98 -2.18
C VAL A 124 -3.40 6.94 -1.48
N LEU A 125 -3.92 5.98 -2.21
CA LEU A 125 -4.78 4.91 -1.71
C LEU A 125 -4.02 3.59 -1.77
N VAL A 126 -3.70 3.02 -0.62
CA VAL A 126 -2.96 1.75 -0.52
C VAL A 126 -3.95 0.62 -0.33
N SER A 127 -4.13 -0.18 -1.38
CA SER A 127 -5.09 -1.31 -1.40
C SER A 127 -6.54 -0.94 -1.10
N VAL A 128 -6.91 0.31 -1.34
CA VAL A 128 -8.27 0.85 -1.19
C VAL A 128 -8.80 1.21 -2.57
N SER A 129 -10.10 1.09 -2.78
CA SER A 129 -10.80 1.52 -4.00
C SER A 129 -11.77 2.64 -3.67
N LEU A 130 -11.96 3.57 -4.61
CA LEU A 130 -12.98 4.62 -4.52
C LEU A 130 -14.27 4.18 -5.21
N SER A 131 -15.41 4.71 -4.77
CA SER A 131 -16.62 4.69 -5.58
C SER A 131 -16.46 5.61 -6.81
N SER A 132 -17.30 5.41 -7.83
CA SER A 132 -17.33 6.29 -9.00
C SER A 132 -17.64 7.75 -8.61
N VAL A 133 -18.54 7.95 -7.64
CA VAL A 133 -18.92 9.28 -7.13
C VAL A 133 -17.72 10.01 -6.53
N LEU A 134 -16.94 9.33 -5.69
CA LEU A 134 -15.71 9.94 -5.11
C LEU A 134 -14.62 10.17 -6.16
N THR A 135 -14.48 9.25 -7.10
CA THR A 135 -13.55 9.42 -8.22
C THR A 135 -13.88 10.68 -9.01
N GLU A 136 -15.13 10.85 -9.41
CA GLU A 136 -15.62 12.05 -10.13
C GLU A 136 -15.42 13.32 -9.31
N ARG A 137 -15.66 13.26 -8.00
CA ARG A 137 -15.45 14.40 -7.12
C ARG A 137 -13.97 14.80 -7.00
N CYS A 138 -13.05 13.84 -6.84
CA CYS A 138 -11.62 14.14 -6.83
C CYS A 138 -11.18 14.75 -8.17
N VAL A 139 -11.66 14.24 -9.29
CA VAL A 139 -11.42 14.80 -10.63
C VAL A 139 -11.96 16.22 -10.73
N GLY A 140 -13.22 16.45 -10.29
CA GLY A 140 -13.82 17.79 -10.31
C GLY A 140 -13.11 18.83 -9.44
N LEU A 141 -12.46 18.40 -8.37
CA LEU A 141 -11.62 19.23 -7.51
C LEU A 141 -10.16 19.33 -8.01
N SER A 142 -9.83 18.70 -9.12
CA SER A 142 -8.46 18.62 -9.66
C SER A 142 -7.44 18.05 -8.64
N ILE A 143 -7.89 17.11 -7.80
CA ILE A 143 -7.04 16.44 -6.81
C ILE A 143 -6.55 15.12 -7.42
N PRO A 144 -5.24 14.98 -7.72
CA PRO A 144 -4.67 13.74 -8.21
C PRO A 144 -4.87 12.60 -7.21
N VAL A 145 -5.27 11.43 -7.73
CA VAL A 145 -5.41 10.19 -6.96
C VAL A 145 -4.45 9.16 -7.53
N MET A 146 -3.65 8.54 -6.64
CA MET A 146 -2.73 7.45 -6.93
C MET A 146 -3.17 6.18 -6.21
N LEU A 147 -3.43 5.12 -6.96
CA LEU A 147 -3.69 3.79 -6.44
C LEU A 147 -2.38 3.02 -6.34
N VAL A 148 -2.11 2.42 -5.18
CA VAL A 148 -0.92 1.61 -4.92
C VAL A 148 -1.33 0.20 -4.52
N ASN A 149 -0.70 -0.82 -5.11
CA ASN A 149 -0.95 -2.24 -4.91
C ASN A 149 -2.31 -2.75 -5.45
N ARG A 150 -3.29 -1.90 -5.65
CA ARG A 150 -4.60 -2.25 -6.23
C ARG A 150 -4.89 -1.38 -7.43
N ASP A 151 -5.49 -1.94 -8.47
CA ASP A 151 -6.03 -1.20 -9.61
C ASP A 151 -7.56 -1.09 -9.51
N GLN A 152 -8.08 -0.09 -10.16
CA GLN A 152 -9.52 0.11 -10.37
C GLN A 152 -9.75 0.33 -11.86
N PRO A 153 -10.11 -0.73 -12.61
CA PRO A 153 -10.40 -0.63 -14.03
C PRO A 153 -11.45 0.45 -14.30
N ASP A 154 -11.37 1.08 -15.45
CA ASP A 154 -12.33 2.08 -15.98
C ASP A 154 -12.49 3.36 -15.14
N SER A 155 -11.75 3.51 -14.04
CA SER A 155 -11.80 4.72 -13.21
C SER A 155 -11.02 5.90 -13.79
N GLY A 156 -10.12 5.66 -14.75
CA GLY A 156 -9.19 6.67 -15.27
C GLY A 156 -8.13 7.11 -14.25
N LEU A 157 -8.08 6.53 -13.07
CA LEU A 157 -7.08 6.83 -12.04
C LEU A 157 -5.70 6.29 -12.39
N ARG A 158 -4.66 6.90 -11.82
CA ARG A 158 -3.29 6.39 -11.91
C ARG A 158 -3.11 5.23 -10.94
N SER A 159 -2.44 4.17 -11.37
CA SER A 159 -2.15 3.02 -10.52
C SER A 159 -0.75 2.45 -10.73
N VAL A 160 -0.18 1.93 -9.64
CA VAL A 160 1.03 1.12 -9.65
C VAL A 160 0.73 -0.18 -8.92
N THR A 161 0.80 -1.29 -9.63
CA THR A 161 0.49 -2.63 -9.10
C THR A 161 1.55 -3.63 -9.52
N SER A 162 1.60 -4.77 -8.84
CA SER A 162 2.36 -5.93 -9.29
C SER A 162 1.60 -6.69 -10.39
N ASP A 163 2.33 -7.42 -11.23
CA ASP A 163 1.74 -8.38 -12.17
C ASP A 163 1.15 -9.58 -11.40
N ASN A 164 -0.05 -9.33 -10.85
CA ASN A 164 -0.77 -10.29 -10.03
C ASN A 164 -1.13 -11.56 -10.80
N HIS A 165 -1.44 -11.42 -12.09
CA HIS A 165 -1.80 -12.55 -12.94
C HIS A 165 -0.59 -13.49 -13.15
N THR A 166 0.56 -12.93 -13.54
CA THR A 166 1.81 -13.72 -13.64
C THR A 166 2.19 -14.34 -12.28
N GLY A 167 1.99 -13.60 -11.17
CA GLY A 167 2.23 -14.13 -9.83
C GLY A 167 1.34 -15.33 -9.48
N GLY A 168 0.06 -15.28 -9.83
CA GLY A 168 -0.85 -16.42 -9.69
C GLY A 168 -0.41 -17.65 -10.49
N ARG A 169 0.06 -17.44 -11.73
CA ARG A 169 0.63 -18.51 -12.55
C ARG A 169 1.88 -19.14 -11.91
N MET A 170 2.79 -18.30 -11.38
CA MET A 170 3.98 -18.79 -10.66
C MET A 170 3.63 -19.62 -9.43
N ALA A 171 2.60 -19.23 -8.68
CA ALA A 171 2.12 -19.98 -7.53
C ALA A 171 1.57 -21.36 -7.95
N ALA A 172 0.78 -21.41 -9.01
CA ALA A 172 0.28 -22.68 -9.55
C ALA A 172 1.43 -23.61 -9.99
N GLN A 173 2.39 -23.09 -10.75
CA GLN A 173 3.55 -23.85 -11.21
C GLN A 173 4.35 -24.43 -10.04
N ALA A 174 4.57 -23.65 -8.97
CA ALA A 174 5.28 -24.12 -7.79
C ALA A 174 4.57 -25.25 -7.05
N LEU A 175 3.23 -25.23 -7.01
CA LEU A 175 2.44 -26.33 -6.41
C LEU A 175 2.42 -27.58 -7.31
N LEU A 176 2.29 -27.40 -8.63
CA LEU A 176 2.21 -28.49 -9.59
C LEU A 176 3.49 -29.36 -9.64
N GLU A 177 4.64 -28.81 -9.26
CA GLU A 177 5.90 -29.57 -9.15
C GLU A 177 5.80 -30.74 -8.15
N GLY A 178 4.96 -30.61 -7.11
CA GLY A 178 4.66 -31.70 -6.16
C GLY A 178 3.67 -32.74 -6.67
N ALA A 179 3.18 -32.62 -7.91
CA ALA A 179 2.11 -33.45 -8.51
C ALA A 179 0.89 -33.62 -7.58
N PRO A 180 0.28 -32.54 -7.09
CA PRO A 180 -0.80 -32.59 -6.13
C PRO A 180 -2.04 -33.24 -6.74
N LYS A 181 -2.78 -33.99 -5.92
CA LYS A 181 -4.05 -34.63 -6.30
C LYS A 181 -5.25 -33.74 -6.03
N ARG A 182 -5.12 -32.84 -5.05
CA ARG A 182 -6.25 -32.08 -4.52
C ARG A 182 -5.83 -30.67 -4.12
N ILE A 183 -6.00 -29.75 -5.05
CA ILE A 183 -5.57 -28.37 -4.90
C ILE A 183 -6.68 -27.54 -4.24
N ALA A 184 -6.33 -26.79 -3.21
CA ALA A 184 -7.23 -25.82 -2.58
C ALA A 184 -6.78 -24.37 -2.82
N LEU A 185 -7.76 -23.48 -2.74
CA LEU A 185 -7.59 -22.02 -2.80
C LEU A 185 -8.25 -21.37 -1.58
N LEU A 186 -7.46 -20.60 -0.82
CA LEU A 186 -7.99 -19.75 0.24
C LEU A 186 -8.03 -18.30 -0.27
N ARG A 187 -9.19 -17.86 -0.75
CA ARG A 187 -9.35 -16.57 -1.43
C ARG A 187 -9.25 -15.38 -0.49
N GLY A 188 -8.79 -14.25 -1.05
CA GLY A 188 -8.97 -12.93 -0.47
C GLY A 188 -10.36 -12.36 -0.73
N PHE A 189 -10.48 -11.03 -0.66
CA PHE A 189 -11.73 -10.35 -0.94
C PHE A 189 -12.01 -10.34 -2.45
N ALA A 190 -13.09 -10.98 -2.87
CA ALA A 190 -13.39 -11.25 -4.29
C ALA A 190 -13.49 -9.98 -5.17
N ASN A 191 -13.90 -8.84 -4.59
CA ASN A 191 -13.98 -7.57 -5.32
C ASN A 191 -12.64 -6.82 -5.42
N ALA A 192 -11.56 -7.35 -4.80
CA ALA A 192 -10.24 -6.78 -4.95
C ALA A 192 -9.60 -7.19 -6.28
N SER A 193 -9.05 -6.24 -7.03
CA SER A 193 -8.31 -6.54 -8.26
C SER A 193 -7.16 -7.50 -8.02
N THR A 194 -6.50 -7.40 -6.86
CA THR A 194 -5.41 -8.30 -6.47
C THR A 194 -5.87 -9.75 -6.34
N ASP A 195 -7.01 -10.03 -5.67
CA ASP A 195 -7.53 -11.40 -5.58
C ASP A 195 -7.96 -11.91 -6.95
N ARG A 196 -8.75 -11.12 -7.69
CA ARG A 196 -9.25 -11.50 -9.00
C ARG A 196 -8.10 -11.89 -9.95
N ASP A 197 -7.07 -11.05 -10.06
CA ASP A 197 -5.99 -11.25 -11.01
C ASP A 197 -5.04 -12.37 -10.58
N ARG A 198 -4.75 -12.53 -9.27
CA ARG A 198 -3.97 -13.66 -8.72
C ARG A 198 -4.68 -14.98 -8.95
N VAL A 199 -5.98 -15.03 -8.68
CA VAL A 199 -6.79 -16.23 -8.88
C VAL A 199 -6.92 -16.57 -10.36
N ALA A 200 -7.17 -15.58 -11.24
CA ALA A 200 -7.26 -15.82 -12.67
C ALA A 200 -5.97 -16.42 -13.25
N GLY A 201 -4.80 -15.90 -12.86
CA GLY A 201 -3.52 -16.47 -13.29
C GLY A 201 -3.26 -17.86 -12.73
N PHE A 202 -3.69 -18.12 -11.50
CA PHE A 202 -3.60 -19.44 -10.88
C PHE A 202 -4.47 -20.46 -11.59
N GLU A 203 -5.74 -20.15 -11.85
CA GLU A 203 -6.70 -21.01 -12.57
C GLU A 203 -6.26 -21.28 -14.00
N GLU A 204 -5.74 -20.25 -14.70
CA GLU A 204 -5.22 -20.43 -16.06
C GLU A 204 -4.08 -21.46 -16.11
N ALA A 205 -3.10 -21.35 -15.20
CA ALA A 205 -1.97 -22.27 -15.17
C ALA A 205 -2.38 -23.70 -14.78
N LEU A 206 -3.32 -23.86 -13.86
CA LEU A 206 -3.89 -25.16 -13.53
C LEU A 206 -4.59 -25.79 -14.75
N SER A 207 -5.42 -25.01 -15.44
CA SER A 207 -6.15 -25.49 -16.63
C SER A 207 -5.20 -25.94 -17.73
N GLN A 208 -4.11 -25.22 -17.97
CA GLN A 208 -3.05 -25.58 -18.93
C GLN A 208 -2.35 -26.90 -18.57
N ALA A 209 -2.29 -27.23 -17.27
CA ALA A 209 -1.72 -28.48 -16.77
C ALA A 209 -2.76 -29.61 -16.62
N GLY A 210 -4.03 -29.40 -17.03
CA GLY A 210 -5.11 -30.38 -16.87
C GLY A 210 -5.55 -30.56 -15.42
N ALA A 211 -5.23 -29.61 -14.53
CA ALA A 211 -5.63 -29.61 -13.12
C ALA A 211 -6.72 -28.56 -12.85
N GLN A 212 -7.34 -28.64 -11.68
CA GLN A 212 -8.37 -27.68 -11.28
C GLN A 212 -8.39 -27.50 -9.75
N ILE A 213 -9.00 -26.41 -9.30
CA ILE A 213 -9.25 -26.18 -7.87
C ILE A 213 -10.35 -27.14 -7.41
N ALA A 214 -10.01 -28.02 -6.47
CA ALA A 214 -10.96 -28.96 -5.89
C ALA A 214 -11.77 -28.34 -4.75
N LEU A 215 -11.18 -27.41 -3.99
CA LEU A 215 -11.77 -26.78 -2.81
C LEU A 215 -11.42 -25.30 -2.79
N SER A 216 -12.39 -24.47 -2.39
CA SER A 216 -12.14 -23.04 -2.18
C SER A 216 -12.88 -22.53 -0.95
N ALA A 217 -12.25 -21.59 -0.23
CA ALA A 217 -12.86 -20.89 0.88
C ALA A 217 -12.41 -19.43 0.90
N ALA A 218 -13.24 -18.53 1.44
CA ALA A 218 -12.91 -17.11 1.58
C ALA A 218 -12.25 -16.83 2.94
N GLY A 219 -11.11 -16.16 2.92
CA GLY A 219 -10.38 -15.65 4.09
C GLY A 219 -10.44 -14.12 4.18
N ASP A 220 -10.88 -13.45 3.07
CA ASP A 220 -11.19 -12.02 3.00
C ASP A 220 -10.04 -11.09 3.45
N TYR A 221 -8.79 -11.57 3.36
CA TYR A 221 -7.57 -10.91 3.82
C TYR A 221 -7.51 -10.66 5.35
N HIS A 222 -8.35 -11.36 6.14
CA HIS A 222 -8.36 -11.30 7.60
C HIS A 222 -7.85 -12.59 8.23
N TYR A 223 -6.97 -12.46 9.23
CA TYR A 223 -6.35 -13.61 9.90
C TYR A 223 -7.37 -14.60 10.47
N ASP A 224 -8.32 -14.12 11.29
CA ASP A 224 -9.31 -14.99 11.93
C ASP A 224 -10.26 -15.65 10.93
N THR A 225 -10.68 -14.91 9.90
CA THR A 225 -11.52 -15.45 8.81
C THR A 225 -10.76 -16.52 8.04
N ALA A 226 -9.50 -16.25 7.69
CA ALA A 226 -8.63 -17.19 6.99
C ALA A 226 -8.36 -18.44 7.83
N ARG A 227 -8.14 -18.27 9.15
CA ARG A 227 -7.96 -19.39 10.08
C ARG A 227 -9.20 -20.28 10.13
N ALA A 228 -10.39 -19.70 10.28
CA ALA A 228 -11.64 -20.45 10.26
C ALA A 228 -11.91 -21.12 8.91
N ALA A 229 -11.58 -20.47 7.81
CA ALA A 229 -11.69 -21.03 6.47
C ALA A 229 -10.71 -22.19 6.25
N ALA A 230 -9.47 -22.08 6.71
CA ALA A 230 -8.47 -23.14 6.65
C ALA A 230 -8.92 -24.37 7.46
N LEU A 231 -9.49 -24.19 8.65
CA LEU A 231 -10.07 -25.31 9.40
C LEU A 231 -11.12 -26.07 8.57
N ARG A 232 -12.02 -25.38 7.89
CA ARG A 232 -13.03 -26.03 7.02
C ARG A 232 -12.42 -26.78 5.83
N LEU A 233 -11.27 -26.31 5.31
CA LEU A 233 -10.56 -26.95 4.21
C LEU A 233 -9.82 -28.21 4.66
N PHE A 234 -9.23 -28.22 5.86
CA PHE A 234 -8.30 -29.25 6.31
C PHE A 234 -8.85 -30.22 7.37
N ASP A 235 -9.82 -29.82 8.19
CA ASP A 235 -10.47 -30.69 9.19
C ASP A 235 -11.53 -31.58 8.51
N ARG A 236 -11.01 -32.58 7.76
CA ARG A 236 -11.81 -33.50 6.96
C ARG A 236 -11.04 -34.80 6.67
N PRO A 237 -11.75 -35.92 6.40
CA PRO A 237 -11.10 -37.21 6.14
C PRO A 237 -10.15 -37.20 4.93
N ASP A 238 -10.40 -36.31 3.96
CA ASP A 238 -9.65 -36.21 2.71
C ASP A 238 -9.28 -34.74 2.47
N PRO A 239 -8.24 -34.23 3.18
CA PRO A 239 -7.80 -32.84 3.05
C PRO A 239 -7.07 -32.58 1.73
N PRO A 240 -6.96 -31.32 1.29
CA PRO A 240 -6.14 -30.97 0.14
C PRO A 240 -4.65 -31.18 0.45
N ASP A 241 -3.86 -31.52 -0.58
CA ASP A 241 -2.41 -31.70 -0.51
C ASP A 241 -1.62 -30.53 -1.10
N ALA A 242 -2.32 -29.51 -1.61
CA ALA A 242 -1.74 -28.25 -2.06
C ALA A 242 -2.70 -27.08 -1.77
N LEU A 243 -2.14 -25.96 -1.33
CA LEU A 243 -2.87 -24.75 -1.01
C LEU A 243 -2.21 -23.50 -1.61
N PHE A 244 -2.95 -22.74 -2.41
CA PHE A 244 -2.60 -21.37 -2.75
C PHE A 244 -3.35 -20.39 -1.85
N VAL A 245 -2.62 -19.42 -1.30
CA VAL A 245 -3.16 -18.33 -0.50
C VAL A 245 -2.69 -17.01 -1.10
N PRO A 246 -3.58 -16.13 -1.58
CA PRO A 246 -3.21 -14.94 -2.33
C PRO A 246 -2.70 -13.78 -1.46
N ASP A 247 -2.29 -14.01 -0.22
CA ASP A 247 -1.42 -13.17 0.58
C ASP A 247 -0.74 -13.97 1.71
N ASP A 248 0.40 -13.45 2.21
CA ASP A 248 1.17 -14.11 3.25
C ASP A 248 0.47 -14.06 4.62
N HIS A 249 -0.31 -13.02 4.90
CA HIS A 249 -1.01 -12.86 6.18
C HIS A 249 -2.02 -13.99 6.42
N MET A 250 -2.82 -14.31 5.41
CA MET A 250 -3.72 -15.47 5.46
C MET A 250 -2.96 -16.79 5.39
N ALA A 251 -1.82 -16.83 4.66
CA ALA A 251 -0.99 -18.03 4.60
C ALA A 251 -0.42 -18.41 5.96
N PHE A 252 -0.07 -17.45 6.80
CA PHE A 252 0.35 -17.71 8.19
C PHE A 252 -0.78 -18.33 9.02
N ALA A 253 -2.00 -17.82 8.89
CA ALA A 253 -3.18 -18.40 9.55
C ALA A 253 -3.45 -19.83 9.08
N ALA A 254 -3.32 -20.10 7.77
CA ALA A 254 -3.47 -21.44 7.22
C ALA A 254 -2.37 -22.39 7.70
N LEU A 255 -1.10 -21.95 7.74
CA LEU A 255 0.02 -22.74 8.26
C LEU A 255 -0.14 -23.10 9.73
N ASP A 256 -0.66 -22.18 10.55
CA ASP A 256 -0.98 -22.47 11.96
C ASP A 256 -2.03 -23.58 12.06
N VAL A 257 -3.10 -23.51 11.28
CA VAL A 257 -4.14 -24.56 11.25
C VAL A 257 -3.57 -25.89 10.78
N ILE A 258 -2.88 -25.89 9.64
CA ILE A 258 -2.33 -27.13 9.04
C ILE A 258 -1.40 -27.85 10.02
N ARG A 259 -0.44 -27.10 10.61
CA ARG A 259 0.59 -27.66 11.49
C ARG A 259 0.08 -27.97 12.89
N SER A 260 -0.66 -27.04 13.51
CA SER A 260 -0.99 -27.11 14.94
C SER A 260 -2.34 -27.79 15.19
N ALA A 261 -3.37 -27.46 14.41
CA ALA A 261 -4.71 -28.03 14.60
C ALA A 261 -4.88 -29.37 13.89
N CYS A 262 -4.50 -29.46 12.61
CA CYS A 262 -4.66 -30.68 11.80
C CYS A 262 -3.44 -31.61 11.88
N ARG A 263 -2.30 -31.16 12.42
CA ARG A 263 -1.06 -31.93 12.58
C ARG A 263 -0.51 -32.51 11.26
N LEU A 264 -0.75 -31.80 10.17
CA LEU A 264 -0.20 -32.14 8.86
C LEU A 264 1.18 -31.51 8.66
N ARG A 265 2.06 -32.22 7.99
CA ARG A 265 3.42 -31.76 7.68
C ARG A 265 3.40 -30.90 6.43
N VAL A 266 4.23 -29.88 6.43
CA VAL A 266 4.43 -28.97 5.30
C VAL A 266 5.91 -29.01 4.93
N PRO A 267 6.27 -29.41 3.70
CA PRO A 267 5.42 -29.62 2.53
C PRO A 267 4.93 -31.06 2.32
N GLU A 268 5.31 -32.05 3.15
CA GLU A 268 5.17 -33.47 2.85
C GLU A 268 3.72 -33.92 2.70
N ASP A 269 2.80 -33.43 3.54
CA ASP A 269 1.38 -33.75 3.46
C ASP A 269 0.59 -32.65 2.73
N VAL A 270 1.06 -31.38 2.83
CA VAL A 270 0.42 -30.20 2.20
C VAL A 270 1.49 -29.21 1.75
N ALA A 271 1.57 -28.93 0.47
CA ALA A 271 2.37 -27.82 -0.06
C ALA A 271 1.59 -26.50 0.03
N VAL A 272 2.24 -25.40 0.44
CA VAL A 272 1.61 -24.07 0.60
C VAL A 272 2.42 -23.01 -0.13
N VAL A 273 1.73 -22.17 -0.91
CA VAL A 273 2.30 -20.97 -1.55
C VAL A 273 1.51 -19.75 -1.13
N GLY A 274 2.24 -18.71 -0.69
CA GLY A 274 1.72 -17.38 -0.36
C GLY A 274 1.92 -16.35 -1.47
N PHE A 275 1.69 -15.08 -1.11
CA PHE A 275 1.92 -13.93 -1.97
C PHE A 275 2.29 -12.73 -1.10
N ASP A 276 3.23 -11.87 -1.51
CA ASP A 276 3.73 -10.61 -0.98
C ASP A 276 5.21 -10.65 -0.58
N ASP A 277 5.70 -11.75 -0.06
CA ASP A 277 7.03 -11.92 0.55
C ASP A 277 7.29 -10.89 1.65
N VAL A 278 6.37 -10.80 2.61
CA VAL A 278 6.56 -9.97 3.81
C VAL A 278 7.69 -10.54 4.68
N THR A 279 8.25 -9.71 5.55
CA THR A 279 9.43 -10.08 6.37
C THR A 279 9.23 -11.40 7.13
N ALA A 280 8.05 -11.63 7.70
CA ALA A 280 7.74 -12.85 8.43
C ALA A 280 7.74 -14.12 7.56
N ALA A 281 7.53 -14.01 6.25
CA ALA A 281 7.57 -15.16 5.34
C ALA A 281 8.93 -15.89 5.37
N ALA A 282 10.02 -15.16 5.65
CA ALA A 282 11.35 -15.71 5.79
C ALA A 282 11.68 -16.24 7.20
N TRP A 283 10.83 -16.02 8.19
CA TRP A 283 11.10 -16.50 9.55
C TRP A 283 11.08 -18.03 9.61
N PRO A 284 11.96 -18.65 10.41
CA PRO A 284 12.03 -20.11 10.51
C PRO A 284 10.69 -20.78 10.85
N SER A 285 9.81 -20.10 11.61
CA SER A 285 8.48 -20.60 11.97
C SER A 285 7.56 -20.77 10.76
N PHE A 286 7.71 -19.93 9.74
CA PHE A 286 6.89 -19.99 8.52
C PHE A 286 7.67 -20.58 7.36
N ASN A 287 8.83 -20.00 7.06
CA ASN A 287 9.71 -20.36 5.94
C ASN A 287 8.91 -20.59 4.65
N LEU A 288 8.04 -19.61 4.36
CA LEU A 288 6.96 -19.69 3.37
C LEU A 288 7.49 -19.44 1.96
N THR A 289 7.24 -20.36 1.04
CA THR A 289 7.34 -20.12 -0.41
C THR A 289 6.25 -19.13 -0.80
N THR A 290 6.62 -18.04 -1.45
CA THR A 290 5.70 -16.95 -1.75
C THR A 290 6.11 -16.17 -2.99
N VAL A 291 5.19 -15.43 -3.57
CA VAL A 291 5.46 -14.54 -4.71
C VAL A 291 5.82 -13.15 -4.19
N ARG A 292 7.06 -12.71 -4.48
CA ARG A 292 7.57 -11.41 -4.05
C ARG A 292 7.08 -10.29 -4.94
N GLN A 293 6.56 -9.24 -4.32
CA GLN A 293 6.31 -7.94 -4.91
C GLN A 293 7.53 -7.02 -4.71
N ASP A 294 7.93 -6.29 -5.74
CA ASP A 294 8.96 -5.24 -5.61
C ASP A 294 8.35 -3.96 -5.01
N ARG A 295 8.28 -3.92 -3.69
CA ARG A 295 7.73 -2.77 -2.94
C ARG A 295 8.55 -1.50 -3.12
N GLY A 296 9.87 -1.63 -3.31
CA GLY A 296 10.75 -0.49 -3.57
C GLY A 296 10.43 0.17 -4.91
N ALA A 297 10.37 -0.61 -5.98
CA ALA A 297 9.97 -0.13 -7.30
C ALA A 297 8.53 0.42 -7.29
N MET A 298 7.62 -0.23 -6.54
CA MET A 298 6.23 0.23 -6.42
C MET A 298 6.15 1.64 -5.84
N VAL A 299 6.85 1.90 -4.74
CA VAL A 299 6.90 3.21 -4.10
C VAL A 299 7.56 4.25 -5.01
N THR A 300 8.72 3.93 -5.60
CA THR A 300 9.43 4.84 -6.51
C THR A 300 8.56 5.26 -7.68
N ARG A 301 7.87 4.30 -8.32
CA ARG A 301 6.99 4.57 -9.45
C ARG A 301 5.73 5.34 -9.04
N ALA A 302 5.14 5.02 -7.89
CA ALA A 302 3.96 5.71 -7.39
C ALA A 302 4.26 7.19 -7.07
N VAL A 303 5.37 7.46 -6.38
CA VAL A 303 5.77 8.83 -6.05
C VAL A 303 6.12 9.62 -7.32
N ALA A 304 6.91 9.06 -8.24
CA ALA A 304 7.22 9.73 -9.50
C ALA A 304 5.94 10.07 -10.31
N ALA A 305 5.01 9.13 -10.43
CA ALA A 305 3.74 9.37 -11.13
C ALA A 305 2.84 10.40 -10.42
N LEU A 306 2.90 10.45 -9.08
CA LEU A 306 2.17 11.46 -8.31
C LEU A 306 2.78 12.84 -8.48
N MET A 307 4.12 12.96 -8.44
CA MET A 307 4.82 14.23 -8.67
C MET A 307 4.55 14.77 -10.09
N ALA A 308 4.54 13.91 -11.09
CA ALA A 308 4.14 14.28 -12.46
C ALA A 308 2.70 14.82 -12.50
N ALA A 309 1.76 14.17 -11.81
CA ALA A 309 0.38 14.64 -11.73
C ALA A 309 0.23 15.98 -11.00
N LEU A 310 1.15 16.32 -10.09
CA LEU A 310 1.23 17.60 -9.39
C LEU A 310 1.99 18.69 -10.20
N GLY A 311 2.39 18.38 -11.45
CA GLY A 311 3.15 19.27 -12.32
C GLY A 311 4.63 19.40 -11.91
N GLN A 312 5.20 18.39 -11.27
CA GLN A 312 6.58 18.33 -10.77
C GLN A 312 7.32 17.11 -11.32
N GLY A 313 7.31 16.92 -12.64
CA GLY A 313 7.99 15.78 -13.24
C GLY A 313 7.47 15.47 -14.65
N GLU A 314 8.06 14.48 -15.29
CA GLU A 314 7.64 14.02 -16.61
C GLU A 314 6.38 13.18 -16.53
N GLU A 315 5.44 13.38 -17.45
CA GLU A 315 4.26 12.53 -17.55
C GLU A 315 4.66 11.11 -17.99
N GLY A 316 4.32 10.15 -17.13
CA GLY A 316 4.46 8.72 -17.39
C GLY A 316 3.12 8.02 -17.65
N PRO A 317 3.14 6.69 -17.86
CA PRO A 317 1.93 5.91 -18.05
C PRO A 317 1.01 6.02 -16.83
N ARG A 318 -0.31 6.03 -17.08
CA ARG A 318 -1.31 6.07 -15.99
C ARG A 318 -1.34 4.78 -15.18
N LYS A 319 -1.06 3.65 -15.81
CA LYS A 319 -1.02 2.32 -15.18
C LYS A 319 0.38 1.74 -15.31
N VAL A 320 0.98 1.36 -14.20
CA VAL A 320 2.29 0.72 -14.14
C VAL A 320 2.11 -0.66 -13.54
N LEU A 321 2.55 -1.68 -14.28
CA LEU A 321 2.55 -3.07 -13.86
C LEU A 321 4.00 -3.49 -13.58
N LEU A 322 4.28 -3.96 -12.37
CA LEU A 322 5.62 -4.34 -11.95
C LEU A 322 5.79 -5.86 -11.96
N PRO A 323 6.94 -6.37 -12.41
CA PRO A 323 7.21 -7.79 -12.38
C PRO A 323 7.22 -8.33 -10.94
N VAL A 324 6.93 -9.61 -10.82
CA VAL A 324 6.98 -10.37 -9.57
C VAL A 324 7.97 -11.53 -9.68
N THR A 325 8.40 -12.08 -8.56
CA THR A 325 9.31 -13.23 -8.52
C THR A 325 8.87 -14.25 -7.50
N LEU A 326 8.97 -15.54 -7.83
CA LEU A 326 8.75 -16.62 -6.87
C LEU A 326 9.97 -16.76 -5.96
N VAL A 327 9.74 -16.73 -4.65
CA VAL A 327 10.75 -16.97 -3.62
C VAL A 327 10.47 -18.34 -3.01
N ARG A 328 11.29 -19.31 -3.37
CA ARG A 328 11.15 -20.68 -2.86
C ARG A 328 11.73 -20.80 -1.46
N ARG A 329 10.98 -21.47 -0.60
CA ARG A 329 11.34 -21.82 0.77
C ARG A 329 10.86 -23.24 1.12
N ALA A 330 10.63 -23.51 2.40
CA ALA A 330 10.37 -24.87 2.88
C ALA A 330 8.89 -25.33 2.75
N THR A 331 7.96 -24.51 2.29
CA THR A 331 6.55 -24.89 2.24
C THR A 331 6.10 -25.49 0.90
N THR A 332 7.01 -25.70 -0.03
CA THR A 332 6.78 -26.41 -1.31
C THR A 332 7.85 -27.47 -1.55
N HIS A 333 7.51 -28.48 -2.32
CA HIS A 333 8.51 -29.46 -2.77
C HIS A 333 9.57 -28.78 -3.64
N PRO A 334 10.82 -29.25 -3.60
CA PRO A 334 11.85 -28.78 -4.54
C PRO A 334 11.42 -29.18 -5.99
N PRO A 335 11.84 -28.40 -6.99
CA PRO A 335 11.61 -28.80 -8.37
C PRO A 335 12.21 -30.18 -8.65
N ALA A 336 11.53 -31.00 -9.45
CA ALA A 336 12.09 -32.27 -9.89
C ALA A 336 13.46 -32.01 -10.55
N GLN A 337 14.48 -32.74 -10.13
CA GLN A 337 15.78 -32.66 -10.76
C GLN A 337 15.63 -33.22 -12.19
N SER A 338 15.78 -32.36 -13.18
CA SER A 338 15.79 -32.70 -14.61
C SER A 338 17.06 -33.42 -15.02
#